data_9b258e696a4a574d3187775d3ad55f17
#
_entry.id   9b258e696a4a574d3187775d3ad55f17
#
_cell.length_a   1.000
_cell.length_b   1.000
_cell.length_c   1.000
_cell.angle_alpha   90.00
_cell.angle_beta   90.00
_cell.angle_gamma   90.00
#
_symmetry.space_group_name_H-M   'P 1'
#
loop_
_entity.id
_entity.type
_entity.pdbx_description
1 polymer ?
#
loop_
_entity_poly.entity_id
_entity_poly.type
_entity_poly.pdbx_seq_one_letter_code
_entity_poly.pdbx_strand_id
1 'polypeptide(L)'
;SLSHIDQYLNNNISDANSWLNVTDTALENMKTILTDVRSLCVKGATDTLKEDDRRTILNQLKSLSDQIYAEGNADFSGRTVFTGYRTTEQLTFKTDEETTSYTIDQKLSYKDISEARYTYGSVDVPTDAANSFDETISIGENTYDRLRLAYGKINGKDNSDGTGAIDPISSVSYTTAAGKKVELDLAPGQTRGQFVDENGAATGSTFTMYESKEEWLKANNGEAKVEDTDMVFIKATGEMILGKDLSNTLKREKADLSITYTKTGFDAGEVRPEYYYDCKMKTPDMQEAVQYTKEDQPINFEISSGIMLAANTQASDVLSTDIGRDMTEMMTLVSASTQAHDKVSRIEKMMSMDKYSDEESQKKLQTYLDAANKEATYADDNLSKTYQQFISNFDGYLNKVNVAHTNVGGLQQRVELTKTRVENQKETVEELKSNNDNRDISDIIIDYYAAYNAYTSSLTAASKVGSQTLLNYL
;
A
#
# COMPACT_ATOMS: atom_id res chain seq x y z
N SER A 1 15.79 40.97 -0.38
CA SER A 1 15.48 41.84 0.78
C SER A 1 15.34 40.99 2.03
N LEU A 2 15.53 41.58 3.22
CA LEU A 2 15.32 40.92 4.52
C LEU A 2 13.95 40.26 4.60
N SER A 3 12.90 40.88 4.10
CA SER A 3 11.54 40.32 4.08
C SER A 3 11.45 38.97 3.32
N HIS A 4 12.13 38.83 2.22
CA HIS A 4 12.16 37.53 1.49
C HIS A 4 12.97 36.48 2.25
N ILE A 5 14.08 36.90 2.90
CA ILE A 5 14.90 35.99 3.72
C ILE A 5 14.08 35.48 4.91
N ASP A 6 13.38 36.40 5.60
CA ASP A 6 12.49 36.04 6.70
C ASP A 6 11.34 35.10 6.23
N GLN A 7 10.80 35.31 5.07
CA GLN A 7 9.78 34.42 4.49
C GLN A 7 10.35 33.00 4.25
N TYR A 8 11.57 32.87 3.73
CA TYR A 8 12.19 31.55 3.57
C TYR A 8 12.43 30.87 4.92
N LEU A 9 12.98 31.58 5.92
CA LEU A 9 13.31 30.99 7.23
C LEU A 9 12.07 30.64 8.04
N ASN A 10 11.14 31.56 8.17
CA ASN A 10 10.02 31.42 9.10
C ASN A 10 8.83 30.64 8.54
N ASN A 11 8.69 30.59 7.21
CA ASN A 11 7.59 29.88 6.56
C ASN A 11 8.10 28.65 5.79
N ASN A 12 8.77 28.87 4.64
CA ASN A 12 9.04 27.79 3.70
C ASN A 12 9.95 26.69 4.25
N ILE A 13 11.07 27.06 4.87
CA ILE A 13 12.01 26.13 5.49
C ILE A 13 11.40 25.47 6.72
N SER A 14 10.70 26.24 7.56
CA SER A 14 10.02 25.74 8.74
C SER A 14 8.92 24.73 8.37
N ASP A 15 8.11 25.03 7.37
CA ASP A 15 7.05 24.15 6.88
C ASP A 15 7.62 22.88 6.26
N ALA A 16 8.67 23.01 5.41
CA ALA A 16 9.35 21.87 4.81
C ALA A 16 9.94 20.95 5.89
N ASN A 17 10.59 21.52 6.91
CA ASN A 17 11.17 20.74 8.01
C ASN A 17 10.10 20.05 8.84
N SER A 18 9.01 20.73 9.16
CA SER A 18 7.88 20.15 9.91
C SER A 18 7.19 19.02 9.10
N TRP A 19 7.01 19.21 7.80
CA TRP A 19 6.51 18.17 6.90
C TRP A 19 7.40 16.92 6.91
N LEU A 20 8.71 17.12 6.77
CA LEU A 20 9.69 16.02 6.81
C LEU A 20 9.74 15.34 8.17
N ASN A 21 9.62 16.07 9.27
CA ASN A 21 9.61 15.48 10.61
C ASN A 21 8.37 14.60 10.86
N VAL A 22 7.19 15.01 10.40
CA VAL A 22 5.99 14.19 10.47
C VAL A 22 6.14 12.92 9.63
N THR A 23 6.68 13.07 8.42
CA THR A 23 6.96 11.94 7.52
C THR A 23 7.96 10.98 8.15
N ASP A 24 9.04 11.46 8.72
CA ASP A 24 10.09 10.69 9.39
C ASP A 24 9.52 9.88 10.56
N THR A 25 8.72 10.52 11.43
CA THR A 25 8.06 9.85 12.56
C THR A 25 7.12 8.73 12.09
N ALA A 26 6.31 8.99 11.07
CA ALA A 26 5.41 7.97 10.53
C ALA A 26 6.19 6.79 9.91
N LEU A 27 7.28 7.06 9.20
CA LEU A 27 8.14 6.00 8.64
C LEU A 27 8.81 5.15 9.72
N GLU A 28 9.25 5.75 10.83
CA GLU A 28 9.81 5.01 11.98
C GLU A 28 8.74 4.14 12.66
N ASN A 29 7.51 4.64 12.80
CA ASN A 29 6.39 3.84 13.31
C ASN A 29 6.05 2.67 12.36
N MET A 30 5.98 2.90 11.04
CA MET A 30 5.78 1.85 10.04
C MET A 30 6.86 0.77 10.15
N LYS A 31 8.12 1.16 10.27
CA LYS A 31 9.24 0.25 10.44
C LYS A 31 9.10 -0.60 11.70
N THR A 32 8.69 0.01 12.81
CA THR A 32 8.45 -0.70 14.07
C THR A 32 7.34 -1.75 13.90
N ILE A 33 6.20 -1.36 13.33
CA ILE A 33 5.07 -2.27 13.09
C ILE A 33 5.49 -3.43 12.19
N LEU A 34 6.16 -3.16 11.06
CA LEU A 34 6.61 -4.20 10.14
C LEU A 34 7.64 -5.14 10.76
N THR A 35 8.53 -4.63 11.62
CA THR A 35 9.49 -5.43 12.38
C THR A 35 8.78 -6.35 13.37
N ASP A 36 7.75 -5.87 14.04
CA ASP A 36 6.96 -6.67 14.99
C ASP A 36 6.21 -7.79 14.26
N VAL A 37 5.58 -7.49 13.11
CA VAL A 37 4.92 -8.52 12.28
C VAL A 37 5.92 -9.57 11.80
N ARG A 38 7.09 -9.13 11.31
CA ARG A 38 8.16 -10.04 10.90
C ARG A 38 8.59 -10.95 12.04
N SER A 39 8.72 -10.40 13.25
CA SER A 39 9.09 -11.18 14.44
C SER A 39 8.03 -12.23 14.79
N LEU A 40 6.74 -11.91 14.61
CA LEU A 40 5.64 -12.88 14.74
C LEU A 40 5.74 -13.99 13.69
N CYS A 41 6.12 -13.66 12.46
CA CYS A 41 6.34 -14.67 11.40
C CYS A 41 7.50 -15.60 11.75
N VAL A 42 8.62 -15.08 12.28
CA VAL A 42 9.75 -15.90 12.72
C VAL A 42 9.33 -16.84 13.86
N LYS A 43 8.63 -16.32 14.85
CA LYS A 43 8.12 -17.13 15.96
C LYS A 43 7.16 -18.23 15.45
N GLY A 44 6.23 -17.88 14.58
CA GLY A 44 5.27 -18.84 14.02
C GLY A 44 5.88 -19.88 13.09
N ALA A 45 7.01 -19.57 12.44
CA ALA A 45 7.70 -20.49 11.55
C ALA A 45 8.59 -21.51 12.27
N THR A 46 9.05 -21.19 13.47
CA THR A 46 10.05 -21.99 14.19
C THR A 46 9.50 -22.84 15.32
N ASP A 47 8.35 -22.45 15.90
CA ASP A 47 7.79 -23.08 17.10
C ASP A 47 6.56 -23.92 16.78
N THR A 48 6.40 -25.03 17.54
CA THR A 48 5.12 -25.71 17.65
C THR A 48 4.19 -24.84 18.51
N LEU A 49 3.28 -24.11 17.85
CA LEU A 49 2.38 -23.19 18.52
C LEU A 49 1.33 -23.90 19.34
N LYS A 50 1.22 -23.54 20.62
CA LYS A 50 0.11 -23.92 21.48
C LYS A 50 -1.10 -23.05 21.21
N GLU A 51 -2.27 -23.47 21.73
CA GLU A 51 -3.53 -22.71 21.54
C GLU A 51 -3.40 -21.24 22.02
N ASP A 52 -2.83 -21.04 23.22
CA ASP A 52 -2.65 -19.69 23.78
C ASP A 52 -1.68 -18.84 22.93
N ASP A 53 -0.65 -19.46 22.35
CA ASP A 53 0.29 -18.79 21.46
C ASP A 53 -0.40 -18.34 20.17
N ARG A 54 -1.20 -19.22 19.55
CA ARG A 54 -1.99 -18.89 18.35
C ARG A 54 -2.95 -17.74 18.61
N ARG A 55 -3.66 -17.77 19.72
CA ARG A 55 -4.60 -16.72 20.11
C ARG A 55 -3.90 -15.39 20.36
N THR A 56 -2.75 -15.43 21.02
CA THR A 56 -1.91 -14.25 21.26
C THR A 56 -1.40 -13.65 19.95
N ILE A 57 -0.86 -14.46 19.05
CA ILE A 57 -0.39 -14.02 17.73
C ILE A 57 -1.54 -13.41 16.93
N LEU A 58 -2.72 -14.03 16.92
CA LEU A 58 -3.88 -13.50 16.21
C LEU A 58 -4.28 -12.10 16.70
N ASN A 59 -4.32 -11.90 18.02
CA ASN A 59 -4.65 -10.60 18.61
C ASN A 59 -3.60 -9.54 18.29
N GLN A 60 -2.32 -9.90 18.33
CA GLN A 60 -1.23 -8.98 17.96
C GLN A 60 -1.27 -8.62 16.48
N LEU A 61 -1.45 -9.59 15.58
CA LEU A 61 -1.59 -9.34 14.15
C LEU A 61 -2.76 -8.42 13.84
N LYS A 62 -3.90 -8.64 14.50
CA LYS A 62 -5.06 -7.77 14.32
C LYS A 62 -4.77 -6.33 14.72
N SER A 63 -4.16 -6.12 15.88
CA SER A 63 -3.78 -4.79 16.35
C SER A 63 -2.77 -4.11 15.42
N LEU A 64 -1.75 -4.83 14.95
CA LEU A 64 -0.74 -4.29 14.03
C LEU A 64 -1.32 -3.99 12.64
N SER A 65 -2.27 -4.83 12.18
CA SER A 65 -2.98 -4.60 10.91
C SER A 65 -3.81 -3.33 10.93
N ASP A 66 -4.46 -3.04 12.05
CA ASP A 66 -5.24 -1.80 12.21
C ASP A 66 -4.34 -0.55 12.21
N GLN A 67 -3.08 -0.69 12.61
CA GLN A 67 -2.15 0.43 12.77
C GLN A 67 -1.35 0.75 11.50
N ILE A 68 -0.95 -0.24 10.71
CA ILE A 68 0.03 -0.04 9.64
C ILE A 68 -0.40 1.01 8.60
N TYR A 69 -1.62 0.93 8.08
CA TYR A 69 -2.11 1.91 7.13
C TYR A 69 -2.59 3.21 7.79
N ALA A 70 -2.90 3.17 9.10
CA ALA A 70 -3.23 4.37 9.85
C ALA A 70 -2.05 5.35 9.92
N GLU A 71 -0.81 4.84 9.94
CA GLU A 71 0.39 5.68 9.85
C GLU A 71 0.46 6.46 8.52
N GLY A 72 -0.14 5.94 7.45
CA GLY A 72 -0.30 6.63 6.18
C GLY A 72 -1.26 7.83 6.21
N ASN A 73 -2.01 7.99 7.29
CA ASN A 73 -2.87 9.16 7.54
C ASN A 73 -2.16 10.27 8.34
N ALA A 74 -0.85 10.14 8.60
CA ALA A 74 -0.10 11.17 9.30
C ALA A 74 -0.28 12.54 8.65
N ASP A 75 -0.53 13.56 9.47
CA ASP A 75 -0.83 14.90 8.99
C ASP A 75 0.06 15.98 9.62
N PHE A 76 0.30 17.03 8.85
CA PHE A 76 0.89 18.27 9.27
C PHE A 76 -0.09 19.42 9.06
N SER A 77 -0.57 20.04 10.12
CA SER A 77 -1.53 21.15 10.08
C SER A 77 -2.80 20.83 9.26
N GLY A 78 -3.36 19.61 9.44
CA GLY A 78 -4.54 19.14 8.74
C GLY A 78 -4.30 18.71 7.28
N ARG A 79 -3.03 18.61 6.86
CA ARG A 79 -2.65 18.11 5.54
C ARG A 79 -1.92 16.78 5.65
N THR A 80 -2.49 15.74 5.06
CA THR A 80 -1.87 14.40 5.01
C THR A 80 -0.59 14.42 4.19
N VAL A 81 0.46 13.75 4.70
CA VAL A 81 1.80 13.82 4.11
C VAL A 81 2.09 12.74 3.06
N PHE A 82 1.24 11.69 2.96
CA PHE A 82 1.43 10.55 2.06
C PHE A 82 0.47 10.49 0.87
N THR A 83 -0.45 11.43 0.76
CA THR A 83 -1.55 11.41 -0.24
C THR A 83 -1.31 12.28 -1.47
N GLY A 84 -0.06 12.69 -1.71
CA GLY A 84 0.29 13.53 -2.85
C GLY A 84 -0.43 14.89 -2.80
N TYR A 85 -1.05 15.31 -3.91
CA TYR A 85 -1.75 16.59 -3.99
C TYR A 85 -3.07 16.63 -3.21
N ARG A 86 -3.60 15.48 -2.80
CA ARG A 86 -4.87 15.36 -2.05
C ARG A 86 -4.65 15.44 -0.54
N THR A 87 -3.98 16.50 -0.10
CA THR A 87 -3.56 16.67 1.29
C THR A 87 -4.70 16.84 2.29
N THR A 88 -5.94 17.07 1.84
CA THR A 88 -7.13 17.18 2.69
C THR A 88 -7.86 15.86 2.91
N GLU A 89 -7.42 14.80 2.27
CA GLU A 89 -8.04 13.48 2.35
C GLU A 89 -7.09 12.47 3.00
N GLN A 90 -7.67 11.48 3.70
CA GLN A 90 -6.91 10.39 4.29
C GLN A 90 -6.56 9.32 3.27
N LEU A 91 -5.47 8.59 3.53
CA LEU A 91 -5.07 7.41 2.74
C LEU A 91 -6.11 6.28 2.84
N THR A 92 -6.71 6.10 4.01
CA THR A 92 -7.66 5.03 4.29
C THR A 92 -9.09 5.54 4.35
N PHE A 93 -10.05 4.65 4.17
CA PHE A 93 -11.44 4.94 4.45
C PHE A 93 -11.63 5.17 5.95
N LYS A 94 -12.29 6.27 6.31
CA LYS A 94 -12.52 6.67 7.70
C LYS A 94 -13.65 5.85 8.33
N THR A 95 -14.64 5.49 7.53
CA THR A 95 -15.83 4.72 7.92
C THR A 95 -16.08 3.66 6.87
N ASP A 96 -16.90 2.66 7.21
CA ASP A 96 -17.36 1.68 6.24
C ASP A 96 -18.16 2.36 5.11
N GLU A 97 -17.80 2.04 3.88
CA GLU A 97 -18.36 2.60 2.65
C GLU A 97 -19.09 1.51 1.87
N GLU A 98 -20.35 1.22 2.24
CA GLU A 98 -21.07 0.07 1.70
C GLU A 98 -21.44 0.21 0.21
N THR A 99 -21.63 1.43 -0.28
CA THR A 99 -22.20 1.73 -1.61
C THR A 99 -21.21 2.36 -2.58
N THR A 100 -20.02 2.69 -2.14
CA THR A 100 -18.96 3.23 -3.01
C THR A 100 -18.33 2.11 -3.83
N SER A 101 -18.33 2.30 -5.15
CA SER A 101 -17.72 1.36 -6.11
C SER A 101 -16.45 1.94 -6.70
N TYR A 102 -15.44 1.09 -6.84
CA TYR A 102 -14.23 1.38 -7.60
C TYR A 102 -14.06 0.32 -8.71
N THR A 103 -13.84 0.79 -9.93
CA THR A 103 -13.32 -0.03 -11.03
C THR A 103 -11.84 0.26 -11.13
N ILE A 104 -11.02 -0.75 -10.87
CA ILE A 104 -9.57 -0.63 -10.64
C ILE A 104 -8.83 -1.32 -11.78
N ASP A 105 -7.86 -0.60 -12.37
CA ASP A 105 -6.92 -1.16 -13.34
C ASP A 105 -5.62 -1.49 -12.61
N GLN A 106 -5.40 -2.77 -12.35
CA GLN A 106 -4.21 -3.25 -11.67
C GLN A 106 -3.26 -3.95 -12.64
N LYS A 107 -2.00 -3.55 -12.59
CA LYS A 107 -0.92 -4.18 -13.33
C LYS A 107 -0.13 -5.08 -12.40
N LEU A 108 0.09 -6.30 -12.85
CA LEU A 108 0.91 -7.31 -12.20
C LEU A 108 1.93 -7.84 -13.21
N SER A 109 2.93 -8.53 -12.71
CA SER A 109 3.94 -9.16 -13.56
C SER A 109 4.17 -10.61 -13.15
N TYR A 110 4.89 -11.35 -13.96
CA TYR A 110 5.31 -12.70 -13.61
C TYR A 110 6.10 -12.78 -12.28
N LYS A 111 6.68 -11.65 -11.82
CA LYS A 111 7.41 -11.57 -10.55
C LYS A 111 6.48 -11.55 -9.33
N ASP A 112 5.21 -11.20 -9.54
CA ASP A 112 4.20 -11.17 -8.49
C ASP A 112 3.57 -12.55 -8.27
N ILE A 113 3.90 -13.53 -9.11
CA ILE A 113 3.47 -14.91 -8.95
C ILE A 113 4.12 -15.50 -7.71
N SER A 114 3.32 -15.97 -6.78
CA SER A 114 3.76 -16.60 -5.54
C SER A 114 3.09 -17.95 -5.34
N GLU A 115 3.77 -18.85 -4.63
CA GLU A 115 3.21 -20.16 -4.30
C GLU A 115 2.25 -20.03 -3.11
N ALA A 116 1.13 -20.75 -3.17
CA ALA A 116 0.19 -20.86 -2.07
C ALA A 116 -0.33 -22.30 -1.92
N ARG A 117 -0.74 -22.65 -0.71
CA ARG A 117 -1.29 -23.95 -0.36
C ARG A 117 -2.77 -23.83 -0.07
N TYR A 118 -3.51 -24.75 -0.62
CA TYR A 118 -4.95 -24.80 -0.50
C TYR A 118 -5.34 -26.12 0.15
N THR A 119 -5.66 -26.04 1.45
CA THR A 119 -6.19 -27.17 2.21
C THR A 119 -7.65 -27.43 1.81
N TYR A 120 -8.04 -28.68 1.84
CA TYR A 120 -9.41 -29.11 1.58
C TYR A 120 -9.80 -30.28 2.46
N GLY A 121 -11.10 -30.50 2.58
CA GLY A 121 -11.69 -31.44 3.51
C GLY A 121 -11.77 -30.87 4.94
N SER A 122 -12.88 -31.09 5.58
CA SER A 122 -13.12 -30.62 6.95
C SER A 122 -13.92 -31.66 7.71
N VAL A 123 -13.58 -31.84 8.98
CA VAL A 123 -14.27 -32.74 9.88
C VAL A 123 -15.33 -31.96 10.65
N ASP A 124 -16.57 -32.46 10.60
CA ASP A 124 -17.60 -32.00 11.53
C ASP A 124 -17.52 -32.79 12.80
N VAL A 125 -17.39 -32.10 13.95
CA VAL A 125 -17.36 -32.78 15.25
C VAL A 125 -18.71 -33.46 15.49
N PRO A 126 -18.74 -34.78 15.77
CA PRO A 126 -19.99 -35.49 15.96
C PRO A 126 -20.75 -34.97 17.18
N THR A 127 -22.06 -34.94 17.13
CA THR A 127 -22.92 -34.63 18.28
C THR A 127 -23.12 -35.81 19.17
N ASP A 128 -22.97 -37.02 18.60
CA ASP A 128 -23.08 -38.31 19.33
C ASP A 128 -22.11 -39.33 18.69
N ALA A 129 -21.56 -40.23 19.52
CA ALA A 129 -20.72 -41.34 19.07
C ALA A 129 -21.47 -42.44 18.29
N ALA A 130 -22.78 -42.36 18.15
CA ALA A 130 -23.59 -43.24 17.30
C ALA A 130 -23.26 -43.09 15.78
N ASN A 131 -22.81 -41.91 15.39
CA ASN A 131 -22.46 -41.65 14.00
C ASN A 131 -21.02 -42.09 13.70
N SER A 132 -20.78 -42.59 12.51
CA SER A 132 -19.43 -42.89 11.99
C SER A 132 -18.95 -41.76 11.12
N PHE A 133 -17.63 -41.51 11.11
CA PHE A 133 -17.03 -40.59 10.16
C PHE A 133 -17.18 -41.13 8.72
N ASP A 134 -17.53 -40.20 7.82
CA ASP A 134 -17.60 -40.54 6.39
C ASP A 134 -16.17 -40.56 5.82
N GLU A 135 -15.61 -41.76 5.67
CA GLU A 135 -14.25 -41.95 5.18
C GLU A 135 -14.10 -41.57 3.68
N THR A 136 -15.20 -41.23 2.98
CA THR A 136 -15.15 -40.71 1.60
C THR A 136 -14.71 -39.25 1.55
N ILE A 137 -14.73 -38.52 2.70
CA ILE A 137 -14.23 -37.16 2.80
C ILE A 137 -12.71 -37.18 2.65
N SER A 138 -12.22 -36.62 1.55
CA SER A 138 -10.79 -36.45 1.33
C SER A 138 -10.28 -35.24 2.09
N ILE A 139 -9.29 -35.43 2.97
CA ILE A 139 -8.60 -34.34 3.68
C ILE A 139 -7.19 -34.25 3.14
N GLY A 140 -6.82 -33.10 2.60
CA GLY A 140 -5.53 -32.90 1.97
C GLY A 140 -5.18 -31.46 1.69
N GLU A 141 -4.12 -31.27 0.92
CA GLU A 141 -3.70 -29.98 0.42
C GLU A 141 -3.19 -30.10 -1.03
N ASN A 142 -3.35 -29.02 -1.80
CA ASN A 142 -2.70 -28.85 -3.07
C ASN A 142 -1.95 -27.50 -3.09
N THR A 143 -0.85 -27.46 -3.80
CA THR A 143 -0.01 -26.27 -3.94
C THR A 143 -0.11 -25.75 -5.35
N TYR A 144 -0.43 -24.47 -5.50
CA TYR A 144 -0.49 -23.78 -6.78
C TYR A 144 0.25 -22.46 -6.71
N ASP A 145 0.70 -21.99 -7.85
CA ASP A 145 1.08 -20.62 -8.05
C ASP A 145 -0.17 -19.75 -8.13
N ARG A 146 -0.07 -18.52 -7.65
CA ARG A 146 -1.16 -17.54 -7.71
C ARG A 146 -0.67 -16.13 -7.95
N LEU A 147 -1.59 -15.30 -8.40
CA LEU A 147 -1.52 -13.84 -8.35
C LEU A 147 -2.61 -13.35 -7.42
N ARG A 148 -2.35 -12.29 -6.67
CA ARG A 148 -3.29 -11.69 -5.72
C ARG A 148 -3.62 -10.27 -6.14
N LEU A 149 -4.90 -9.92 -6.21
CA LEU A 149 -5.33 -8.53 -6.35
C LEU A 149 -5.09 -7.75 -5.06
N ALA A 150 -5.01 -6.44 -5.17
CA ALA A 150 -4.84 -5.55 -4.03
C ALA A 150 -5.97 -5.66 -2.99
N TYR A 151 -7.14 -6.07 -3.44
CA TYR A 151 -8.34 -6.19 -2.61
C TYR A 151 -8.93 -7.59 -2.69
N GLY A 152 -9.58 -8.02 -1.61
CA GLY A 152 -10.53 -9.12 -1.60
C GLY A 152 -11.97 -8.62 -1.73
N LYS A 153 -12.94 -9.53 -1.58
CA LYS A 153 -14.38 -9.21 -1.70
C LYS A 153 -14.71 -8.50 -3.02
N ILE A 154 -14.25 -9.09 -4.12
CA ILE A 154 -14.49 -8.55 -5.48
C ILE A 154 -15.90 -8.96 -5.91
N ASN A 155 -16.84 -8.05 -5.79
CA ASN A 155 -18.26 -8.33 -5.91
C ASN A 155 -18.97 -7.66 -7.10
N GLY A 156 -18.24 -6.86 -7.90
CA GLY A 156 -18.86 -6.05 -8.93
C GLY A 156 -19.77 -4.97 -8.33
N LYS A 157 -20.86 -4.66 -8.98
CA LYS A 157 -21.84 -3.62 -8.63
C LYS A 157 -21.32 -2.19 -8.81
N ASP A 158 -21.34 -1.75 -10.04
CA ASP A 158 -21.52 -0.33 -10.32
C ASP A 158 -23.03 -0.14 -10.64
N ASN A 159 -23.73 0.62 -9.85
CA ASN A 159 -25.14 0.92 -10.07
C ASN A 159 -25.33 2.11 -11.02
N SER A 160 -24.42 2.31 -11.97
CA SER A 160 -24.40 3.51 -12.80
C SER A 160 -25.61 3.67 -13.70
N ASP A 161 -26.26 2.58 -14.06
CA ASP A 161 -27.39 2.57 -15.01
C ASP A 161 -28.68 1.96 -14.43
N GLY A 162 -28.70 1.59 -13.15
CA GLY A 162 -29.86 0.97 -12.50
C GLY A 162 -30.18 -0.46 -12.98
N THR A 163 -29.36 -1.05 -13.82
CA THR A 163 -29.56 -2.43 -14.33
C THR A 163 -28.88 -3.51 -13.49
N GLY A 164 -28.06 -3.15 -12.54
CA GLY A 164 -27.79 -3.94 -11.35
C GLY A 164 -26.75 -5.05 -11.44
N ALA A 165 -26.11 -5.31 -12.55
CA ALA A 165 -25.11 -6.37 -12.65
C ALA A 165 -23.87 -5.90 -13.41
N ILE A 166 -22.85 -5.44 -12.66
CA ILE A 166 -21.52 -5.27 -13.25
C ILE A 166 -20.66 -6.43 -12.84
N ASP A 167 -19.98 -6.95 -13.83
CA ASP A 167 -19.09 -8.07 -13.68
C ASP A 167 -17.94 -7.72 -12.72
N PRO A 168 -17.63 -8.58 -11.76
CA PRO A 168 -16.50 -8.39 -10.86
C PRO A 168 -15.17 -8.22 -11.61
N ILE A 169 -14.99 -8.97 -12.68
CA ILE A 169 -13.85 -8.92 -13.59
C ILE A 169 -14.30 -8.42 -14.95
N SER A 170 -13.79 -7.26 -15.37
CA SER A 170 -14.09 -6.68 -16.69
C SER A 170 -13.08 -7.12 -17.74
N SER A 171 -11.80 -7.26 -17.38
CA SER A 171 -10.77 -7.75 -18.29
C SER A 171 -9.62 -8.41 -17.54
N VAL A 172 -9.03 -9.42 -18.16
CA VAL A 172 -7.74 -10.00 -17.80
C VAL A 172 -6.95 -10.15 -19.09
N SER A 173 -5.76 -9.61 -19.14
CA SER A 173 -4.87 -9.75 -20.26
C SER A 173 -3.43 -9.89 -19.80
N TYR A 174 -2.61 -10.53 -20.63
CA TYR A 174 -1.17 -10.52 -20.42
C TYR A 174 -0.43 -10.30 -21.74
N THR A 175 0.74 -9.67 -21.63
CA THR A 175 1.63 -9.44 -22.76
C THR A 175 2.97 -10.07 -22.45
N THR A 176 3.47 -10.91 -23.35
CA THR A 176 4.77 -11.55 -23.22
C THR A 176 5.91 -10.55 -23.50
N ALA A 177 7.13 -10.87 -23.07
CA ALA A 177 8.31 -10.06 -23.40
C ALA A 177 8.53 -9.90 -24.92
N ALA A 178 8.05 -10.85 -25.72
CA ALA A 178 8.06 -10.79 -27.19
C ALA A 178 6.94 -9.91 -27.79
N GLY A 179 6.08 -9.32 -26.94
CA GLY A 179 4.97 -8.45 -27.36
C GLY A 179 3.69 -9.18 -27.75
N LYS A 180 3.63 -10.51 -27.58
CA LYS A 180 2.41 -11.28 -27.84
C LYS A 180 1.36 -11.00 -26.77
N LYS A 181 0.17 -10.58 -27.17
CA LYS A 181 -0.96 -10.28 -26.30
C LYS A 181 -1.95 -11.45 -26.25
N VAL A 182 -2.41 -11.77 -25.04
CA VAL A 182 -3.48 -12.74 -24.77
C VAL A 182 -4.51 -12.07 -23.88
N GLU A 183 -5.78 -12.22 -24.20
CA GLU A 183 -6.90 -11.60 -23.49
C GLU A 183 -7.93 -12.64 -23.09
N LEU A 184 -8.60 -12.40 -21.99
CA LEU A 184 -9.74 -13.18 -21.56
C LEU A 184 -10.99 -12.78 -22.37
N ASP A 185 -11.55 -13.75 -23.06
CA ASP A 185 -12.88 -13.67 -23.65
C ASP A 185 -13.92 -14.17 -22.64
N LEU A 186 -14.51 -13.23 -21.92
CA LEU A 186 -15.53 -13.50 -20.89
C LEU A 186 -16.77 -12.68 -21.22
N ALA A 187 -17.86 -13.33 -21.56
CA ALA A 187 -19.12 -12.66 -21.84
C ALA A 187 -19.72 -12.08 -20.55
N PRO A 188 -20.39 -10.91 -20.62
CA PRO A 188 -21.04 -10.30 -19.48
C PRO A 188 -21.97 -11.26 -18.72
N GLY A 189 -21.89 -11.27 -17.39
CA GLY A 189 -22.68 -12.14 -16.52
C GLY A 189 -22.23 -13.60 -16.47
N GLN A 190 -21.18 -13.96 -17.19
CA GLN A 190 -20.62 -15.31 -17.17
C GLN A 190 -19.50 -15.44 -16.12
N THR A 191 -19.36 -16.65 -15.58
CA THR A 191 -18.31 -17.00 -14.63
C THR A 191 -17.19 -17.81 -15.25
N ARG A 192 -17.33 -18.18 -16.52
CA ARG A 192 -16.34 -18.98 -17.26
C ARG A 192 -16.08 -18.35 -18.63
N GLY A 193 -14.81 -18.24 -18.98
CA GLY A 193 -14.32 -17.72 -20.26
C GLY A 193 -13.09 -18.47 -20.73
N GLN A 194 -12.57 -18.09 -21.88
CA GLN A 194 -11.34 -18.64 -22.45
C GLN A 194 -10.34 -17.53 -22.75
N PHE A 195 -9.07 -17.86 -22.70
CA PHE A 195 -8.03 -16.95 -23.16
C PHE A 195 -7.83 -17.08 -24.67
N VAL A 196 -7.82 -15.96 -25.35
CA VAL A 196 -7.64 -15.86 -26.80
C VAL A 196 -6.40 -15.03 -27.13
N ASP A 197 -5.76 -15.34 -28.24
CA ASP A 197 -4.65 -14.55 -28.77
C ASP A 197 -5.16 -13.29 -29.51
N GLU A 198 -4.24 -12.50 -30.03
CA GLU A 198 -4.53 -11.27 -30.75
C GLU A 198 -5.38 -11.46 -32.02
N ASN A 199 -5.49 -12.69 -32.53
CA ASN A 199 -6.33 -13.04 -33.66
C ASN A 199 -7.70 -13.62 -33.23
N GLY A 200 -7.97 -13.67 -31.92
CA GLY A 200 -9.17 -14.26 -31.35
C GLY A 200 -9.16 -15.80 -31.31
N ALA A 201 -8.02 -16.43 -31.54
CA ALA A 201 -7.89 -17.90 -31.48
C ALA A 201 -7.69 -18.34 -30.01
N ALA A 202 -8.42 -19.38 -29.62
CA ALA A 202 -8.31 -19.95 -28.28
C ALA A 202 -6.89 -20.48 -28.01
N THR A 203 -6.35 -20.16 -26.86
CA THR A 203 -5.00 -20.59 -26.43
C THR A 203 -5.02 -21.97 -25.77
N GLY A 204 -6.19 -22.49 -25.44
CA GLY A 204 -6.37 -23.73 -24.67
C GLY A 204 -6.43 -23.50 -23.16
N SER A 205 -6.28 -22.25 -22.68
CA SER A 205 -6.43 -21.89 -21.27
C SER A 205 -7.83 -21.36 -21.01
N THR A 206 -8.45 -21.79 -19.90
CA THR A 206 -9.75 -21.29 -19.47
C THR A 206 -9.64 -20.51 -18.16
N PHE A 207 -10.63 -19.66 -17.95
CA PHE A 207 -10.82 -18.91 -16.71
C PHE A 207 -12.15 -19.34 -16.08
N THR A 208 -12.15 -19.61 -14.79
CA THR A 208 -13.37 -19.88 -14.03
C THR A 208 -13.37 -19.09 -12.73
N MET A 209 -14.49 -18.41 -12.45
CA MET A 209 -14.66 -17.56 -11.28
C MET A 209 -15.64 -18.21 -10.31
N TYR A 210 -15.26 -18.20 -9.02
CA TYR A 210 -16.07 -18.68 -7.90
C TYR A 210 -16.27 -17.59 -6.85
N GLU A 211 -17.40 -17.61 -6.14
CA GLU A 211 -17.66 -16.68 -5.05
C GLU A 211 -16.66 -16.85 -3.90
N SER A 212 -16.40 -18.11 -3.53
CA SER A 212 -15.57 -18.47 -2.39
C SER A 212 -14.77 -19.74 -2.64
N LYS A 213 -13.82 -20.01 -1.74
CA LYS A 213 -13.08 -21.27 -1.74
C LYS A 213 -14.01 -22.47 -1.58
N GLU A 214 -15.05 -22.38 -0.77
CA GLU A 214 -16.03 -23.44 -0.53
C GLU A 214 -16.78 -23.79 -1.82
N GLU A 215 -17.18 -22.82 -2.61
CA GLU A 215 -17.82 -23.04 -3.91
C GLU A 215 -16.87 -23.73 -4.91
N TRP A 216 -15.61 -23.28 -4.95
CA TRP A 216 -14.58 -23.91 -5.78
C TRP A 216 -14.36 -25.37 -5.39
N LEU A 217 -14.22 -25.68 -4.08
CA LEU A 217 -14.09 -27.06 -3.59
C LEU A 217 -15.31 -27.90 -3.96
N LYS A 218 -16.51 -27.38 -3.75
CA LYS A 218 -17.76 -28.07 -4.09
C LYS A 218 -17.85 -28.42 -5.58
N ALA A 219 -17.41 -27.51 -6.45
CA ALA A 219 -17.38 -27.74 -7.89
C ALA A 219 -16.35 -28.79 -8.31
N ASN A 220 -15.38 -29.12 -7.46
CA ASN A 220 -14.31 -30.08 -7.71
C ASN A 220 -14.36 -31.30 -6.76
N ASN A 221 -15.56 -31.75 -6.40
CA ASN A 221 -15.77 -32.93 -5.55
C ASN A 221 -15.09 -32.82 -4.15
N GLY A 222 -14.97 -31.61 -3.61
CA GLY A 222 -14.37 -31.33 -2.31
C GLY A 222 -12.86 -31.12 -2.33
N GLU A 223 -12.22 -31.13 -3.49
CA GLU A 223 -10.78 -30.97 -3.64
C GLU A 223 -10.42 -29.57 -4.21
N ALA A 224 -9.29 -29.04 -3.76
CA ALA A 224 -8.70 -27.81 -4.32
C ALA A 224 -7.98 -28.17 -5.63
N LYS A 225 -8.68 -28.08 -6.77
CA LYS A 225 -8.16 -28.51 -8.06
C LYS A 225 -8.24 -27.41 -9.10
N VAL A 226 -7.12 -27.17 -9.81
CA VAL A 226 -7.01 -26.35 -11.01
C VAL A 226 -6.38 -27.20 -12.10
N GLU A 227 -6.96 -27.22 -13.30
CA GLU A 227 -6.36 -27.90 -14.47
C GLU A 227 -5.07 -27.15 -14.89
N ASP A 228 -4.10 -27.87 -15.42
CA ASP A 228 -2.73 -27.34 -15.66
C ASP A 228 -2.69 -26.07 -16.54
N THR A 229 -3.63 -25.92 -17.47
CA THR A 229 -3.69 -24.78 -18.39
C THR A 229 -4.60 -23.64 -17.91
N ASP A 230 -5.31 -23.82 -16.79
CA ASP A 230 -6.43 -22.98 -16.42
C ASP A 230 -6.07 -21.95 -15.33
N MET A 231 -6.94 -20.96 -15.21
CA MET A 231 -6.94 -19.96 -14.13
C MET A 231 -8.27 -20.05 -13.38
N VAL A 232 -8.19 -20.15 -12.06
CA VAL A 232 -9.34 -20.05 -11.15
C VAL A 232 -9.26 -18.73 -10.40
N PHE A 233 -10.36 -17.97 -10.41
CA PHE A 233 -10.46 -16.73 -9.65
C PHE A 233 -11.44 -16.89 -8.49
N ILE A 234 -11.00 -16.55 -7.29
CA ILE A 234 -11.82 -16.57 -6.07
C ILE A 234 -12.17 -15.12 -5.69
N LYS A 235 -13.44 -14.75 -5.83
CA LYS A 235 -13.90 -13.37 -5.57
C LYS A 235 -13.71 -12.95 -4.13
N ALA A 236 -14.00 -13.82 -3.18
CA ALA A 236 -13.89 -13.51 -1.75
C ALA A 236 -12.47 -13.10 -1.34
N THR A 237 -11.45 -13.72 -1.91
CA THR A 237 -10.05 -13.47 -1.57
C THR A 237 -9.29 -12.63 -2.61
N GLY A 238 -9.87 -12.42 -3.80
CA GLY A 238 -9.18 -11.70 -4.87
C GLY A 238 -7.95 -12.43 -5.41
N GLU A 239 -7.96 -13.77 -5.38
CA GLU A 239 -6.85 -14.62 -5.83
C GLU A 239 -7.12 -15.18 -7.23
N MET A 240 -6.10 -15.13 -8.07
CA MET A 240 -6.04 -15.84 -9.35
C MET A 240 -5.10 -17.04 -9.19
N ILE A 241 -5.67 -18.22 -9.07
CA ILE A 241 -4.94 -19.49 -8.89
C ILE A 241 -4.60 -20.04 -10.26
N LEU A 242 -3.34 -20.34 -10.50
CA LEU A 242 -2.80 -20.72 -11.80
C LEU A 242 -2.55 -22.21 -11.87
N GLY A 243 -3.02 -22.83 -12.93
CA GLY A 243 -2.56 -24.17 -13.32
C GLY A 243 -1.07 -24.16 -13.63
N LYS A 244 -0.43 -25.30 -13.49
CA LYS A 244 1.03 -25.44 -13.58
C LYS A 244 1.59 -24.98 -14.94
N ASP A 245 0.96 -25.37 -16.04
CA ASP A 245 1.44 -25.02 -17.38
C ASP A 245 1.21 -23.55 -17.70
N LEU A 246 0.08 -22.98 -17.25
CA LEU A 246 -0.18 -21.55 -17.39
C LEU A 246 0.83 -20.74 -16.60
N SER A 247 1.09 -21.08 -15.33
CA SER A 247 2.09 -20.41 -14.50
C SER A 247 3.49 -20.49 -15.12
N ASN A 248 3.90 -21.65 -15.58
CA ASN A 248 5.20 -21.84 -16.24
C ASN A 248 5.31 -20.99 -17.51
N THR A 249 4.21 -20.87 -18.28
CA THR A 249 4.16 -20.03 -19.47
C THR A 249 4.34 -18.56 -19.11
N LEU A 250 3.59 -18.05 -18.14
CA LEU A 250 3.69 -16.66 -17.69
C LEU A 250 5.10 -16.31 -17.19
N LYS A 251 5.73 -17.20 -16.42
CA LYS A 251 7.10 -17.03 -15.92
C LYS A 251 8.14 -17.08 -17.04
N ARG A 252 8.07 -18.08 -17.92
CA ARG A 252 9.01 -18.25 -19.04
C ARG A 252 8.94 -17.09 -20.02
N GLU A 253 7.75 -16.67 -20.37
CA GLU A 253 7.51 -15.57 -21.30
C GLU A 253 7.65 -14.18 -20.66
N LYS A 254 7.97 -14.12 -19.35
CA LYS A 254 8.10 -12.87 -18.58
C LYS A 254 6.89 -11.95 -18.78
N ALA A 255 5.71 -12.51 -18.61
CA ALA A 255 4.45 -11.83 -18.92
C ALA A 255 4.17 -10.67 -17.96
N ASP A 256 3.69 -9.57 -18.53
CA ASP A 256 3.05 -8.48 -17.80
C ASP A 256 1.54 -8.63 -17.91
N LEU A 257 0.84 -8.57 -16.77
CA LEU A 257 -0.59 -8.77 -16.69
C LEU A 257 -1.30 -7.45 -16.39
N SER A 258 -2.49 -7.29 -16.95
CA SER A 258 -3.40 -6.19 -16.66
C SER A 258 -4.78 -6.74 -16.32
N ILE A 259 -5.30 -6.39 -15.17
CA ILE A 259 -6.59 -6.83 -14.67
C ILE A 259 -7.44 -5.62 -14.34
N THR A 260 -8.65 -5.57 -14.90
CA THR A 260 -9.66 -4.57 -14.54
C THR A 260 -10.77 -5.26 -13.78
N TYR A 261 -11.03 -4.80 -12.57
CA TYR A 261 -12.03 -5.38 -11.68
C TYR A 261 -12.81 -4.31 -10.93
N THR A 262 -14.01 -4.64 -10.48
CA THR A 262 -14.89 -3.75 -9.73
C THR A 262 -15.16 -4.31 -8.35
N LYS A 263 -14.97 -3.46 -7.34
CA LYS A 263 -15.30 -3.72 -5.94
C LYS A 263 -16.25 -2.65 -5.44
N THR A 264 -17.35 -3.08 -4.83
CA THR A 264 -18.29 -2.23 -4.12
C THR A 264 -18.25 -2.54 -2.64
N GLY A 265 -18.17 -1.50 -1.83
CA GLY A 265 -18.03 -1.60 -0.39
C GLY A 265 -16.58 -1.74 0.05
N PHE A 266 -16.19 -0.90 1.02
CA PHE A 266 -14.86 -0.88 1.62
C PHE A 266 -15.02 -0.76 3.13
N ASP A 267 -14.23 -1.52 3.86
CA ASP A 267 -14.21 -1.45 5.31
C ASP A 267 -13.36 -0.24 5.77
N ALA A 268 -13.69 0.33 6.93
CA ALA A 268 -12.85 1.35 7.55
C ALA A 268 -11.41 0.84 7.73
N GLY A 269 -10.43 1.67 7.40
CA GLY A 269 -9.00 1.30 7.45
C GLY A 269 -8.45 0.68 6.17
N GLU A 270 -9.27 0.25 5.22
CA GLU A 270 -8.77 -0.13 3.89
C GLU A 270 -8.20 1.09 3.17
N VAL A 271 -7.11 0.90 2.41
CA VAL A 271 -6.52 1.97 1.61
C VAL A 271 -7.41 2.33 0.43
N ARG A 272 -7.43 3.59 0.09
CA ARG A 272 -8.19 4.09 -1.05
C ARG A 272 -7.48 3.78 -2.35
N PRO A 273 -8.16 3.21 -3.35
CA PRO A 273 -7.55 2.77 -4.61
C PRO A 273 -6.85 3.89 -5.39
N GLU A 274 -7.37 5.11 -5.34
CA GLU A 274 -6.87 6.27 -6.12
C GLU A 274 -5.42 6.67 -5.80
N TYR A 275 -4.89 6.26 -4.65
CA TYR A 275 -3.50 6.52 -4.27
C TYR A 275 -2.52 5.47 -4.81
N TYR A 276 -3.03 4.37 -5.35
CA TYR A 276 -2.22 3.24 -5.80
C TYR A 276 -2.41 2.89 -7.27
N TYR A 277 -3.61 3.08 -7.82
CA TYR A 277 -4.00 2.56 -9.14
C TYR A 277 -4.75 3.60 -9.96
N ASP A 278 -4.70 3.43 -11.28
CA ASP A 278 -5.69 4.03 -12.15
C ASP A 278 -7.05 3.41 -11.83
N CYS A 279 -8.05 4.22 -11.59
CA CYS A 279 -9.37 3.72 -11.20
C CYS A 279 -10.47 4.74 -11.49
N LYS A 280 -11.71 4.23 -11.46
CA LYS A 280 -12.93 5.03 -11.51
C LYS A 280 -13.71 4.81 -10.23
N MET A 281 -14.10 5.89 -9.57
CA MET A 281 -14.89 5.84 -8.34
C MET A 281 -16.31 6.34 -8.63
N LYS A 282 -17.29 5.65 -8.09
CA LYS A 282 -18.70 6.02 -8.18
C LYS A 282 -19.45 5.74 -6.90
N THR A 283 -20.28 6.69 -6.50
CA THR A 283 -21.29 6.54 -5.45
C THR A 283 -22.69 6.61 -6.08
N PRO A 284 -23.75 6.10 -5.42
CA PRO A 284 -25.12 6.06 -5.99
C PRO A 284 -25.69 7.43 -6.37
N ASP A 285 -25.24 8.50 -5.73
CA ASP A 285 -25.67 9.88 -5.97
C ASP A 285 -24.93 10.57 -7.13
N MET A 286 -23.85 9.97 -7.63
CA MET A 286 -23.09 10.49 -8.76
C MET A 286 -23.72 10.08 -10.09
N GLN A 287 -23.83 11.00 -11.04
CA GLN A 287 -24.27 10.69 -12.40
C GLN A 287 -23.15 10.04 -13.21
N GLU A 288 -21.91 10.52 -13.05
CA GLU A 288 -20.72 10.01 -13.73
C GLU A 288 -19.65 9.60 -12.72
N ALA A 289 -18.88 8.61 -13.08
CA ALA A 289 -17.73 8.17 -12.26
C ALA A 289 -16.59 9.19 -12.30
N VAL A 290 -15.90 9.37 -11.19
CA VAL A 290 -14.69 10.16 -11.12
C VAL A 290 -13.50 9.30 -11.54
N GLN A 291 -12.77 9.75 -12.55
CA GLN A 291 -11.56 9.09 -13.04
C GLN A 291 -10.35 9.57 -12.24
N TYR A 292 -9.57 8.63 -11.73
CA TYR A 292 -8.27 8.87 -11.11
C TYR A 292 -7.16 8.22 -11.91
N THR A 293 -6.11 8.99 -12.19
CA THR A 293 -4.89 8.49 -12.82
C THR A 293 -3.76 8.53 -11.81
N LYS A 294 -3.09 7.40 -11.62
CA LYS A 294 -1.94 7.30 -10.73
C LYS A 294 -0.71 7.88 -11.41
N GLU A 295 -0.20 8.95 -10.85
CA GLU A 295 1.00 9.65 -11.33
C GLU A 295 1.83 10.15 -10.15
N ASP A 296 3.07 10.52 -10.42
CA ASP A 296 3.91 11.17 -9.42
C ASP A 296 3.38 12.58 -9.12
N GLN A 297 3.24 12.87 -7.83
CA GLN A 297 2.68 14.13 -7.33
C GLN A 297 3.65 14.80 -6.35
N PRO A 298 4.75 15.42 -6.85
CA PRO A 298 5.72 16.06 -5.98
C PRO A 298 5.17 17.35 -5.37
N ILE A 299 5.28 17.48 -4.06
CA ILE A 299 5.01 18.73 -3.33
C ILE A 299 6.33 19.44 -3.12
N ASN A 300 6.47 20.60 -3.77
CA ASN A 300 7.70 21.37 -3.78
C ASN A 300 7.63 22.55 -2.81
N PHE A 301 8.66 22.70 -1.99
CA PHE A 301 8.89 23.87 -1.16
C PHE A 301 10.05 24.69 -1.75
N GLU A 302 9.85 25.97 -1.92
CA GLU A 302 10.93 26.88 -2.26
C GLU A 302 11.70 27.28 -0.99
N ILE A 303 12.81 26.59 -0.73
CA ILE A 303 13.60 26.74 0.49
C ILE A 303 14.66 27.86 0.42
N SER A 304 14.91 28.39 -0.76
CA SER A 304 15.74 29.57 -1.05
C SER A 304 15.45 30.03 -2.45
N SER A 305 15.87 31.24 -2.82
CA SER A 305 15.65 31.78 -4.14
C SER A 305 16.11 30.83 -5.25
N GLY A 306 15.13 30.34 -6.03
CA GLY A 306 15.35 29.39 -7.13
C GLY A 306 15.73 27.97 -6.71
N ILE A 307 15.64 27.64 -5.42
CA ILE A 307 15.91 26.28 -4.92
C ILE A 307 14.60 25.65 -4.43
N MET A 308 14.11 24.68 -5.21
CA MET A 308 12.93 23.89 -4.89
C MET A 308 13.34 22.56 -4.26
N LEU A 309 12.56 22.10 -3.29
CA LEU A 309 12.71 20.83 -2.62
C LEU A 309 11.40 20.06 -2.74
N ALA A 310 11.41 18.91 -3.42
CA ALA A 310 10.30 17.95 -3.36
C ALA A 310 10.40 17.21 -2.04
N ALA A 311 9.49 17.49 -1.11
CA ALA A 311 9.59 17.02 0.28
C ALA A 311 8.65 15.87 0.62
N ASN A 312 7.67 15.57 -0.23
CA ASN A 312 6.69 14.54 0.08
C ASN A 312 7.14 13.14 -0.34
N THR A 313 6.61 12.15 0.38
CA THR A 313 6.67 10.73 0.06
C THR A 313 5.25 10.26 -0.21
N GLN A 314 5.03 9.52 -1.30
CA GLN A 314 3.71 8.97 -1.61
C GLN A 314 3.53 7.60 -0.94
N ALA A 315 2.32 7.29 -0.48
CA ALA A 315 2.01 6.03 0.20
C ALA A 315 2.37 4.79 -0.66
N SER A 316 2.15 4.85 -1.97
CA SER A 316 2.48 3.76 -2.90
C SER A 316 3.97 3.41 -2.96
N ASP A 317 4.85 4.34 -2.58
CA ASP A 317 6.30 4.12 -2.58
C ASP A 317 6.78 3.38 -1.32
N VAL A 318 6.01 3.43 -0.24
CA VAL A 318 6.40 2.90 1.08
C VAL A 318 5.49 1.81 1.61
N LEU A 319 4.18 1.94 1.45
CA LEU A 319 3.17 1.02 1.96
C LEU A 319 2.51 0.26 0.81
N SER A 320 3.03 -0.93 0.49
CA SER A 320 2.38 -1.83 -0.47
C SER A 320 1.01 -2.29 0.04
N THR A 321 0.04 -2.41 -0.86
CA THR A 321 -1.25 -3.06 -0.58
C THR A 321 -1.09 -4.53 -0.17
N ASP A 322 0.00 -5.17 -0.56
CA ASP A 322 0.31 -6.56 -0.20
C ASP A 322 0.54 -6.76 1.30
N ILE A 323 0.97 -5.73 2.04
CA ILE A 323 1.14 -5.80 3.50
C ILE A 323 -0.16 -6.22 4.18
N GLY A 324 -1.26 -5.55 3.87
CA GLY A 324 -2.58 -5.87 4.41
C GLY A 324 -3.08 -7.24 3.93
N ARG A 325 -2.76 -7.61 2.71
CA ARG A 325 -3.09 -8.93 2.14
C ARG A 325 -2.37 -10.05 2.90
N ASP A 326 -1.07 -9.89 3.13
CA ASP A 326 -0.27 -10.86 3.89
C ASP A 326 -0.75 -10.97 5.35
N MET A 327 -1.06 -9.85 6.00
CA MET A 327 -1.56 -9.86 7.37
C MET A 327 -2.94 -10.52 7.48
N THR A 328 -3.85 -10.24 6.55
CA THR A 328 -5.17 -10.88 6.49
C THR A 328 -5.05 -12.38 6.28
N GLU A 329 -4.16 -12.83 5.41
CA GLU A 329 -3.91 -14.24 5.17
C GLU A 329 -3.33 -14.94 6.41
N MET A 330 -2.37 -14.34 7.07
CA MET A 330 -1.85 -14.87 8.34
C MET A 330 -2.95 -15.03 9.38
N MET A 331 -3.80 -14.03 9.57
CA MET A 331 -4.92 -14.11 10.51
C MET A 331 -5.90 -15.24 10.14
N THR A 332 -6.19 -15.40 8.86
CA THR A 332 -7.06 -16.47 8.36
C THR A 332 -6.47 -17.86 8.64
N LEU A 333 -5.16 -18.04 8.40
CA LEU A 333 -4.48 -19.32 8.62
C LEU A 333 -4.30 -19.64 10.11
N VAL A 334 -4.01 -18.65 10.95
CA VAL A 334 -4.00 -18.84 12.42
C VAL A 334 -5.38 -19.27 12.94
N SER A 335 -6.45 -18.64 12.44
CA SER A 335 -7.81 -19.00 12.79
C SER A 335 -8.16 -20.42 12.32
N ALA A 336 -7.76 -20.81 11.12
CA ALA A 336 -7.98 -22.16 10.59
C ALA A 336 -7.25 -23.22 11.42
N SER A 337 -5.98 -22.98 11.78
CA SER A 337 -5.22 -23.87 12.69
C SER A 337 -5.90 -23.98 14.06
N THR A 338 -6.32 -22.86 14.65
CA THR A 338 -7.03 -22.85 15.95
C THR A 338 -8.31 -23.67 15.87
N GLN A 339 -9.14 -23.48 14.86
CA GLN A 339 -10.39 -24.23 14.67
C GLN A 339 -10.15 -25.73 14.49
N ALA A 340 -9.11 -26.10 13.74
CA ALA A 340 -8.75 -27.51 13.56
C ALA A 340 -8.33 -28.19 14.86
N HIS A 341 -7.53 -27.52 15.69
CA HIS A 341 -7.15 -28.01 17.01
C HIS A 341 -8.33 -28.04 17.99
N ASP A 342 -9.25 -27.10 17.92
CA ASP A 342 -10.49 -27.13 18.75
C ASP A 342 -11.34 -28.36 18.44
N LYS A 343 -11.41 -28.78 17.18
CA LYS A 343 -12.10 -30.01 16.78
C LYS A 343 -11.45 -31.25 17.42
N VAL A 344 -10.13 -31.32 17.33
CA VAL A 344 -9.35 -32.41 17.98
C VAL A 344 -9.67 -32.46 19.49
N SER A 345 -9.54 -31.34 20.18
CA SER A 345 -9.80 -31.25 21.65
C SER A 345 -11.23 -31.63 22.01
N ARG A 346 -12.21 -31.24 21.20
CA ARG A 346 -13.62 -31.60 21.43
C ARG A 346 -13.87 -33.11 21.26
N ILE A 347 -13.28 -33.74 20.24
CA ILE A 347 -13.39 -35.17 20.02
C ILE A 347 -12.71 -35.95 21.18
N GLU A 348 -11.48 -35.56 21.57
CA GLU A 348 -10.76 -36.15 22.72
C GLU A 348 -11.57 -36.03 24.00
N LYS A 349 -12.22 -34.91 24.25
CA LYS A 349 -13.11 -34.72 25.38
C LYS A 349 -14.31 -35.67 25.37
N MET A 350 -14.90 -35.88 24.15
CA MET A 350 -15.98 -36.86 24.00
C MET A 350 -15.49 -38.27 24.32
N MET A 351 -14.31 -38.68 23.87
CA MET A 351 -13.71 -39.98 24.15
C MET A 351 -13.46 -40.20 25.63
N SER A 352 -13.25 -39.14 26.41
CA SER A 352 -13.07 -39.22 27.87
C SER A 352 -14.36 -39.32 28.68
N MET A 353 -15.54 -39.22 28.07
CA MET A 353 -16.82 -39.30 28.74
C MET A 353 -17.22 -40.74 29.02
N ASP A 354 -17.67 -41.03 30.24
CA ASP A 354 -18.11 -42.40 30.65
C ASP A 354 -19.15 -42.99 29.70
N LYS A 355 -20.07 -42.18 29.16
CA LYS A 355 -21.14 -42.63 28.24
C LYS A 355 -20.62 -43.17 26.90
N TYR A 356 -19.38 -42.89 26.56
CA TYR A 356 -18.72 -43.36 25.32
C TYR A 356 -17.53 -44.28 25.61
N SER A 357 -17.50 -44.92 26.78
CA SER A 357 -16.43 -45.83 27.20
C SER A 357 -16.47 -47.20 26.52
N ASP A 358 -17.56 -47.56 25.86
CA ASP A 358 -17.70 -48.81 25.14
C ASP A 358 -16.81 -48.84 23.85
N GLU A 359 -16.40 -50.03 23.46
CA GLU A 359 -15.45 -50.25 22.35
C GLU A 359 -15.95 -49.69 21.01
N GLU A 360 -17.26 -49.80 20.74
CA GLU A 360 -17.87 -49.32 19.48
C GLU A 360 -17.83 -47.81 19.42
N SER A 361 -18.23 -47.13 20.49
CA SER A 361 -18.15 -45.65 20.58
C SER A 361 -16.72 -45.15 20.44
N GLN A 362 -15.78 -45.78 21.17
CA GLN A 362 -14.36 -45.43 21.08
C GLN A 362 -13.81 -45.60 19.66
N LYS A 363 -14.16 -46.66 18.95
CA LYS A 363 -13.72 -46.90 17.59
C LYS A 363 -14.27 -45.86 16.62
N LYS A 364 -15.54 -45.50 16.73
CA LYS A 364 -16.16 -44.44 15.89
C LYS A 364 -15.55 -43.07 16.15
N LEU A 365 -15.34 -42.68 17.40
CA LEU A 365 -14.69 -41.43 17.78
C LEU A 365 -13.23 -41.42 17.35
N GLN A 366 -12.52 -42.55 17.34
CA GLN A 366 -11.14 -42.63 16.87
C GLN A 366 -11.03 -42.30 15.38
N THR A 367 -11.98 -42.72 14.53
CA THR A 367 -11.99 -42.35 13.11
C THR A 367 -12.18 -40.84 12.89
N TYR A 368 -13.02 -40.20 13.70
CA TYR A 368 -13.14 -38.75 13.73
C TYR A 368 -11.87 -38.06 14.21
N LEU A 369 -11.23 -38.60 15.28
CA LEU A 369 -10.00 -38.02 15.80
C LEU A 369 -8.84 -38.11 14.79
N ASP A 370 -8.70 -39.24 14.12
CA ASP A 370 -7.66 -39.43 13.12
C ASP A 370 -7.83 -38.42 11.93
N ALA A 371 -9.06 -38.23 11.50
CA ALA A 371 -9.38 -37.27 10.47
C ALA A 371 -9.16 -35.80 10.93
N ALA A 372 -9.57 -35.46 12.16
CA ALA A 372 -9.37 -34.14 12.74
C ALA A 372 -7.87 -33.84 12.97
N ASN A 373 -7.07 -34.81 13.39
CA ASN A 373 -5.62 -34.67 13.50
C ASN A 373 -4.97 -34.41 12.11
N LYS A 374 -5.46 -35.08 11.07
CA LYS A 374 -4.99 -34.85 9.70
C LYS A 374 -5.32 -33.44 9.24
N GLU A 375 -6.54 -32.96 9.47
CA GLU A 375 -6.94 -31.57 9.19
C GLU A 375 -6.05 -30.55 9.92
N ALA A 376 -5.80 -30.76 11.24
CA ALA A 376 -4.94 -29.90 12.04
C ALA A 376 -3.49 -29.89 11.53
N THR A 377 -2.96 -31.04 11.13
CA THR A 377 -1.59 -31.14 10.60
C THR A 377 -1.45 -30.32 9.31
N TYR A 378 -2.40 -30.42 8.38
CA TYR A 378 -2.36 -29.62 7.14
C TYR A 378 -2.53 -28.11 7.44
N ALA A 379 -3.38 -27.74 8.39
CA ALA A 379 -3.54 -26.36 8.80
C ALA A 379 -2.25 -25.76 9.39
N ASP A 380 -1.57 -26.53 10.26
CA ASP A 380 -0.30 -26.12 10.87
C ASP A 380 0.83 -26.03 9.85
N ASP A 381 0.94 -27.01 8.95
CA ASP A 381 1.93 -27.01 7.86
C ASP A 381 1.75 -25.82 6.92
N ASN A 382 0.50 -25.52 6.54
CA ASN A 382 0.18 -24.36 5.72
C ASN A 382 0.57 -23.06 6.42
N LEU A 383 0.19 -22.93 7.69
CA LEU A 383 0.52 -21.76 8.52
C LEU A 383 2.05 -21.57 8.63
N SER A 384 2.80 -22.64 8.99
CA SER A 384 4.25 -22.59 9.15
C SER A 384 4.97 -22.18 7.87
N LYS A 385 4.59 -22.77 6.73
CA LYS A 385 5.20 -22.47 5.43
C LYS A 385 4.84 -21.07 4.93
N THR A 386 3.62 -20.60 5.19
CA THR A 386 3.22 -19.23 4.89
C THR A 386 4.00 -18.24 5.73
N TYR A 387 4.22 -18.49 7.01
CA TYR A 387 5.10 -17.65 7.83
C TYR A 387 6.52 -17.56 7.27
N GLN A 388 7.11 -18.69 6.84
CA GLN A 388 8.45 -18.70 6.23
C GLN A 388 8.51 -17.83 4.96
N GLN A 389 7.50 -17.90 4.11
CA GLN A 389 7.39 -17.06 2.91
C GLN A 389 7.25 -15.56 3.27
N PHE A 390 6.42 -15.26 4.27
CA PHE A 390 6.15 -13.89 4.66
C PHE A 390 7.31 -13.21 5.39
N ILE A 391 8.21 -13.94 6.02
CA ILE A 391 9.48 -13.36 6.51
C ILE A 391 10.19 -12.62 5.38
N SER A 392 10.32 -13.24 4.19
CA SER A 392 10.93 -12.61 3.02
C SER A 392 10.13 -11.43 2.49
N ASN A 393 8.80 -11.54 2.48
CA ASN A 393 7.94 -10.44 2.04
C ASN A 393 8.10 -9.22 2.96
N PHE A 394 8.07 -9.43 4.29
CA PHE A 394 8.24 -8.35 5.26
C PHE A 394 9.65 -7.74 5.26
N ASP A 395 10.68 -8.52 4.95
CA ASP A 395 12.02 -7.97 4.68
C ASP A 395 11.99 -7.01 3.47
N GLY A 396 11.23 -7.34 2.43
CA GLY A 396 11.00 -6.47 1.27
C GLY A 396 10.26 -5.18 1.63
N TYR A 397 9.21 -5.27 2.43
CA TYR A 397 8.44 -4.09 2.90
C TYR A 397 9.29 -3.18 3.79
N LEU A 398 10.04 -3.77 4.72
CA LEU A 398 11.00 -3.05 5.57
C LEU A 398 12.06 -2.32 4.75
N ASN A 399 12.57 -2.94 3.70
CA ASN A 399 13.55 -2.31 2.82
C ASN A 399 12.97 -1.06 2.13
N LYS A 400 11.73 -1.09 1.65
CA LYS A 400 11.06 0.09 1.06
C LYS A 400 10.94 1.23 2.06
N VAL A 401 10.50 0.93 3.29
CA VAL A 401 10.40 1.94 4.36
C VAL A 401 11.77 2.50 4.73
N ASN A 402 12.79 1.65 4.85
CA ASN A 402 14.15 2.09 5.17
C ASN A 402 14.74 2.99 4.08
N VAL A 403 14.51 2.69 2.80
CA VAL A 403 14.95 3.55 1.69
C VAL A 403 14.25 4.90 1.75
N ALA A 404 12.95 4.93 1.97
CA ALA A 404 12.20 6.19 2.12
C ALA A 404 12.67 6.99 3.35
N HIS A 405 12.89 6.33 4.48
CA HIS A 405 13.40 6.94 5.71
C HIS A 405 14.79 7.56 5.51
N THR A 406 15.68 6.86 4.81
CA THR A 406 17.01 7.38 4.44
C THR A 406 16.89 8.60 3.53
N ASN A 407 15.98 8.57 2.55
CA ASN A 407 15.75 9.70 1.65
C ASN A 407 15.22 10.93 2.42
N VAL A 408 14.28 10.73 3.34
CA VAL A 408 13.77 11.81 4.20
C VAL A 408 14.89 12.40 5.05
N GLY A 409 15.74 11.57 5.66
CA GLY A 409 16.92 12.03 6.40
C GLY A 409 17.86 12.87 5.54
N GLY A 410 18.11 12.48 4.31
CA GLY A 410 18.87 13.26 3.33
C GLY A 410 18.23 14.61 3.00
N LEU A 411 16.90 14.65 2.85
CA LEU A 411 16.15 15.88 2.62
C LEU A 411 16.20 16.81 3.85
N GLN A 412 16.07 16.27 5.07
CA GLN A 412 16.20 17.03 6.31
C GLN A 412 17.58 17.69 6.41
N GLN A 413 18.65 16.95 6.12
CA GLN A 413 20.01 17.52 6.07
C GLN A 413 20.13 18.64 5.04
N ARG A 414 19.54 18.47 3.86
CA ARG A 414 19.54 19.51 2.82
C ARG A 414 18.79 20.77 3.26
N VAL A 415 17.67 20.61 3.95
CA VAL A 415 16.90 21.72 4.53
C VAL A 415 17.74 22.45 5.57
N GLU A 416 18.41 21.74 6.49
CA GLU A 416 19.22 22.32 7.54
C GLU A 416 20.45 23.08 7.00
N LEU A 417 21.14 22.52 6.02
CA LEU A 417 22.25 23.21 5.33
C LEU A 417 21.77 24.47 4.62
N THR A 418 20.58 24.42 3.99
CA THR A 418 20.00 25.60 3.32
C THR A 418 19.58 26.64 4.35
N LYS A 419 18.99 26.22 5.47
CA LYS A 419 18.63 27.10 6.59
C LYS A 419 19.85 27.87 7.10
N THR A 420 20.92 27.16 7.44
CA THR A 420 22.18 27.78 7.90
C THR A 420 22.72 28.79 6.88
N ARG A 421 22.69 28.45 5.59
CA ARG A 421 23.11 29.38 4.55
C ARG A 421 22.24 30.64 4.48
N VAL A 422 20.93 30.48 4.58
CA VAL A 422 19.97 31.62 4.54
C VAL A 422 20.09 32.47 5.80
N GLU A 423 20.36 31.88 6.97
CA GLU A 423 20.66 32.58 8.22
C GLU A 423 21.94 33.44 8.10
N ASN A 424 23.03 32.88 7.56
CA ASN A 424 24.26 33.61 7.31
C ASN A 424 24.04 34.75 6.31
N GLN A 425 23.21 34.55 5.29
CA GLN A 425 22.83 35.63 4.36
C GLN A 425 22.03 36.72 5.06
N LYS A 426 21.14 36.35 5.99
CA LYS A 426 20.38 37.30 6.81
C LYS A 426 21.32 38.19 7.62
N GLU A 427 22.25 37.57 8.37
CA GLU A 427 23.24 38.30 9.17
C GLU A 427 24.06 39.29 8.32
N THR A 428 24.54 38.82 7.14
CA THR A 428 25.29 39.69 6.21
C THR A 428 24.45 40.89 5.76
N VAL A 429 23.17 40.65 5.39
CA VAL A 429 22.28 41.72 4.92
C VAL A 429 21.92 42.69 6.07
N GLU A 430 21.73 42.17 7.30
CA GLU A 430 21.48 42.98 8.50
C GLU A 430 22.69 43.84 8.84
N GLU A 431 23.93 43.31 8.75
CA GLU A 431 25.16 44.07 8.94
C GLU A 431 25.30 45.18 7.88
N LEU A 432 25.08 44.85 6.58
CA LEU A 432 25.11 45.82 5.51
C LEU A 432 24.06 46.93 5.68
N LYS A 433 22.86 46.55 6.17
CA LYS A 433 21.80 47.52 6.50
C LYS A 433 22.20 48.39 7.65
N SER A 434 22.71 47.80 8.74
CA SER A 434 23.20 48.58 9.92
C SER A 434 24.29 49.53 9.53
N ASN A 435 25.27 49.09 8.72
CA ASN A 435 26.35 49.94 8.22
C ASN A 435 25.82 51.08 7.32
N ASN A 436 24.76 50.85 6.56
CA ASN A 436 24.12 51.85 5.73
C ASN A 436 23.26 52.83 6.56
N ASP A 437 22.47 52.29 7.51
CA ASP A 437 21.55 53.08 8.35
C ASP A 437 22.30 53.91 9.43
N ASN A 438 23.43 53.36 9.91
CA ASN A 438 24.28 53.99 10.94
C ASN A 438 25.45 54.80 10.35
N ARG A 439 25.43 55.05 9.02
CA ARG A 439 26.43 55.98 8.45
C ARG A 439 26.36 57.28 9.20
N ASP A 440 27.47 57.61 9.83
CA ASP A 440 27.52 58.75 10.74
C ASP A 440 27.01 60.02 10.04
N ILE A 441 26.02 60.68 10.66
CA ILE A 441 25.45 61.92 10.14
C ILE A 441 26.58 62.95 9.91
N SER A 442 27.63 62.87 10.71
CA SER A 442 28.83 63.68 10.57
C SER A 442 29.51 63.51 9.22
N ASP A 443 29.66 62.24 8.73
CA ASP A 443 30.25 61.95 7.44
C ASP A 443 29.37 62.44 6.27
N ILE A 444 28.05 62.29 6.39
CA ILE A 444 27.09 62.80 5.41
C ILE A 444 27.13 64.32 5.35
N ILE A 445 27.26 64.99 6.53
CA ILE A 445 27.38 66.43 6.60
C ILE A 445 28.71 66.90 5.98
N ILE A 446 29.82 66.20 6.23
CA ILE A 446 31.14 66.50 5.64
C ILE A 446 31.06 66.37 4.12
N ASP A 447 30.51 65.30 3.58
CA ASP A 447 30.32 65.10 2.15
C ASP A 447 29.42 66.18 1.52
N TYR A 448 28.32 66.55 2.23
CA TYR A 448 27.45 67.64 1.81
C TYR A 448 28.18 68.95 1.74
N TYR A 449 28.93 69.33 2.80
CA TYR A 449 29.70 70.57 2.76
C TYR A 449 30.80 70.58 1.75
N ALA A 450 31.47 69.44 1.50
CA ALA A 450 32.46 69.31 0.43
C ALA A 450 31.82 69.53 -0.97
N ALA A 451 30.66 68.91 -1.22
CA ALA A 451 29.90 69.10 -2.47
C ALA A 451 29.37 70.56 -2.59
N TYR A 452 28.85 71.13 -1.50
CA TYR A 452 28.38 72.51 -1.48
C TYR A 452 29.50 73.52 -1.73
N ASN A 453 30.68 73.30 -1.08
CA ASN A 453 31.88 74.19 -1.31
C ASN A 453 32.39 74.03 -2.76
N ALA A 454 32.38 72.86 -3.37
CA ALA A 454 32.72 72.62 -4.77
C ALA A 454 31.73 73.37 -5.69
N TYR A 455 30.41 73.27 -5.41
CA TYR A 455 29.39 73.98 -6.15
C TYR A 455 29.52 75.48 -6.06
N THR A 456 29.70 76.06 -4.86
CA THR A 456 29.89 77.49 -4.68
C THR A 456 31.20 78.04 -5.28
N SER A 457 32.26 77.20 -5.21
CA SER A 457 33.53 77.51 -5.90
C SER A 457 33.38 77.55 -7.39
N SER A 458 32.61 76.58 -7.92
CA SER A 458 32.30 76.55 -9.40
C SER A 458 31.45 77.75 -9.86
N LEU A 459 30.46 78.14 -9.05
CA LEU A 459 29.66 79.32 -9.32
C LEU A 459 30.50 80.61 -9.26
N THR A 460 31.41 80.68 -8.27
CA THR A 460 32.34 81.87 -8.14
C THR A 460 33.28 81.93 -9.33
N ALA A 461 33.81 80.76 -9.75
CA ALA A 461 34.66 80.71 -10.95
C ALA A 461 33.90 81.12 -12.22
N ALA A 462 32.66 80.59 -12.38
CA ALA A 462 31.79 80.95 -13.50
C ALA A 462 31.42 82.44 -13.52
N SER A 463 31.14 83.01 -12.36
CA SER A 463 30.87 84.45 -12.20
C SER A 463 32.09 85.31 -12.53
N LYS A 464 33.30 84.91 -12.13
CA LYS A 464 34.53 85.59 -12.53
C LYS A 464 34.83 85.53 -14.01
N VAL A 465 34.60 84.35 -14.60
CA VAL A 465 34.72 84.18 -16.05
C VAL A 465 33.68 85.03 -16.81
N GLY A 466 32.42 85.04 -16.34
CA GLY A 466 31.35 85.85 -16.91
C GLY A 466 31.54 87.40 -16.70
N SER A 467 32.27 87.82 -15.65
CA SER A 467 32.56 89.22 -15.38
C SER A 467 33.81 89.71 -16.08
N GLN A 468 34.64 88.84 -16.63
CA GLN A 468 35.74 89.23 -17.55
C GLN A 468 35.18 89.50 -18.95
N THR A 469 34.56 90.61 -19.07
CA THR A 469 34.18 91.08 -20.38
C THR A 469 35.41 91.61 -21.12
N LEU A 470 35.40 91.47 -22.45
CA LEU A 470 36.42 91.97 -23.40
C LEU A 470 36.79 93.44 -23.15
N LEU A 471 36.00 94.19 -22.38
CA LEU A 471 36.24 95.59 -21.97
C LEU A 471 37.40 95.80 -20.95
N ASN A 472 37.85 94.74 -20.28
CA ASN A 472 39.01 94.78 -19.38
C ASN A 472 40.35 94.50 -20.07
N TYR A 473 40.31 94.28 -21.39
CA TYR A 473 41.49 94.01 -22.24
C TYR A 473 41.70 95.07 -23.32
N LEU A 474 40.89 96.10 -23.34
CA LEU A 474 41.08 97.35 -24.13
C LEU A 474 41.54 98.47 -23.13
#